data_9a6cfc1b5f137db083f6c337474d5428
#
_entry.id   9a6cfc1b5f137db083f6c337474d5428
#
_cell.length_a   1.000
_cell.length_b   1.000
_cell.length_c   1.000
_cell.angle_alpha   90.00
_cell.angle_beta   90.00
_cell.angle_gamma   90.00
#
_symmetry.space_group_name_H-M   'P 1'
#
loop_
_entity.id
_entity.type
_entity.pdbx_description
1 polymer ?
#
loop_
_entity_poly.entity_id
_entity_poly.type
_entity_poly.pdbx_seq_one_letter_code
_entity_poly.pdbx_strand_id
1 'polypeptide(L)'
;MGQILHSRATTTSETRRAIQNSQESLRKLADRYGINVKTVEKWRKRDNVSDMPMGPKERKSTVLTAEEEAVIVTFRKHTLLPLDDCLYALQETIPHLTRSSLHRCLQRNGISRLPDMEGKKQPKKKFKKYPIGFFHIDITEVRTEEGKLHLFVAIDRTSKFAFAKLYDKAITENAKEFLELLIASVPYKIHTVLTDNGIQFADLPKNRKGPTAMFRGHPFGRVCKANGIEQRLTKIGHPWTNGQVERMNRTIKEATVYRYYYESHEQLQQHLDTFLCAYNFAKRLKTLSGLTPYQFIVKSWAQKPDVFVSDPTQLNLGLYT
;
A
#
# COMPACT_ATOMS: atom_id res chain seq x y z
N MET A 1 -1.74 34.46 16.29
CA MET A 1 -2.95 34.20 15.49
C MET A 1 -4.15 34.71 16.28
N GLY A 2 -4.94 35.58 15.67
CA GLY A 2 -6.15 36.13 16.30
C GLY A 2 -7.17 35.03 16.54
N GLN A 3 -7.84 35.06 17.69
CA GLN A 3 -8.92 34.13 18.00
C GLN A 3 -10.11 34.43 17.08
N ILE A 4 -10.61 33.44 16.37
CA ILE A 4 -11.86 33.58 15.58
C ILE A 4 -13.01 33.69 16.58
N LEU A 5 -13.56 34.91 16.71
CA LEU A 5 -14.72 35.13 17.55
C LEU A 5 -15.98 34.61 16.87
N HIS A 6 -16.70 33.72 17.53
CA HIS A 6 -18.04 33.33 17.11
C HIS A 6 -18.97 34.57 17.17
N SER A 7 -19.86 34.73 16.20
CA SER A 7 -20.80 35.89 16.14
C SER A 7 -21.63 36.12 17.41
N ARG A 8 -21.76 35.12 18.26
CA ARG A 8 -22.42 35.19 19.58
C ARG A 8 -21.46 35.27 20.75
N ALA A 9 -20.16 35.43 20.50
CA ALA A 9 -19.18 35.53 21.58
C ALA A 9 -19.27 36.91 22.24
N THR A 10 -19.63 36.94 23.53
CA THR A 10 -19.73 38.17 24.32
C THR A 10 -18.44 38.51 25.06
N THR A 11 -17.42 37.68 24.99
CA THR A 11 -16.14 37.89 25.69
C THR A 11 -14.97 37.53 24.80
N THR A 12 -13.92 38.37 24.82
CA THR A 12 -12.63 38.11 24.20
C THR A 12 -11.72 37.36 25.16
N SER A 13 -10.60 36.81 24.66
CA SER A 13 -9.58 36.17 25.50
C SER A 13 -8.97 37.14 26.53
N GLU A 14 -8.84 38.41 26.18
CA GLU A 14 -8.33 39.45 27.07
C GLU A 14 -9.35 39.77 28.19
N THR A 15 -10.62 39.93 27.83
CA THR A 15 -11.69 40.12 28.82
C THR A 15 -11.77 38.95 29.81
N ARG A 16 -11.63 37.71 29.32
CA ARG A 16 -11.63 36.49 30.13
C ARG A 16 -10.44 36.45 31.08
N ARG A 17 -9.24 36.81 30.61
CA ARG A 17 -8.03 36.91 31.43
C ARG A 17 -8.16 38.02 32.47
N ALA A 18 -8.72 39.16 32.13
CA ALA A 18 -8.98 40.25 33.07
C ALA A 18 -9.95 39.84 34.16
N ILE A 19 -11.02 39.08 33.83
CA ILE A 19 -11.96 38.52 34.81
C ILE A 19 -11.28 37.53 35.76
N GLN A 20 -10.39 36.66 35.25
CA GLN A 20 -9.68 35.67 36.09
C GLN A 20 -8.73 36.34 37.09
N ASN A 21 -8.05 37.41 36.68
CA ASN A 21 -7.05 38.09 37.51
C ASN A 21 -7.66 39.18 38.40
N SER A 22 -8.95 39.52 38.25
CA SER A 22 -9.58 40.60 39.00
C SER A 22 -10.03 40.18 40.39
N GLN A 23 -9.87 41.08 41.36
CA GLN A 23 -10.37 40.93 42.75
C GLN A 23 -11.75 41.60 42.91
N GLU A 24 -12.32 42.23 41.86
CA GLU A 24 -13.59 42.92 41.95
C GLU A 24 -14.78 41.91 42.11
N SER A 25 -15.88 42.39 42.65
CA SER A 25 -17.08 41.58 42.79
C SER A 25 -17.63 41.15 41.42
N LEU A 26 -18.33 39.99 41.38
CA LEU A 26 -18.92 39.45 40.14
C LEU A 26 -19.89 40.43 39.46
N ARG A 27 -20.64 41.22 40.28
CA ARG A 27 -21.60 42.22 39.79
C ARG A 27 -20.86 43.38 39.11
N LYS A 28 -19.81 43.95 39.79
CA LYS A 28 -19.00 45.02 39.19
C LYS A 28 -18.38 44.64 37.87
N LEU A 29 -17.85 43.42 37.77
CA LEU A 29 -17.26 42.91 36.51
C LEU A 29 -18.33 42.70 35.43
N ALA A 30 -19.51 42.21 35.81
CA ALA A 30 -20.65 42.06 34.91
C ALA A 30 -21.08 43.40 34.29
N ASP A 31 -21.19 44.43 35.13
CA ASP A 31 -21.55 45.80 34.72
C ASP A 31 -20.43 46.42 33.85
N ARG A 32 -19.17 46.27 34.26
CA ARG A 32 -18.01 46.79 33.52
C ARG A 32 -17.90 46.24 32.10
N TYR A 33 -18.12 44.92 31.91
CA TYR A 33 -17.98 44.26 30.61
C TYR A 33 -19.30 44.07 29.88
N GLY A 34 -20.43 44.53 30.41
CA GLY A 34 -21.75 44.39 29.82
C GLY A 34 -22.18 42.92 29.61
N ILE A 35 -21.81 42.01 30.52
CA ILE A 35 -22.07 40.59 30.43
C ILE A 35 -22.82 40.07 31.64
N ASN A 36 -23.43 38.89 31.49
CA ASN A 36 -24.21 38.29 32.60
C ASN A 36 -23.27 37.84 33.73
N VAL A 37 -23.68 38.03 34.98
CA VAL A 37 -22.96 37.62 36.19
C VAL A 37 -22.56 36.14 36.17
N LYS A 38 -23.43 35.25 35.65
CA LYS A 38 -23.11 33.82 35.47
C LYS A 38 -21.96 33.60 34.46
N THR A 39 -21.79 34.47 33.47
CA THR A 39 -20.69 34.43 32.53
C THR A 39 -19.39 34.82 33.22
N VAL A 40 -19.39 35.84 34.07
CA VAL A 40 -18.23 36.24 34.88
C VAL A 40 -17.84 35.11 35.82
N GLU A 41 -18.78 34.53 36.54
CA GLU A 41 -18.55 33.40 37.46
C GLU A 41 -17.93 32.20 36.72
N LYS A 42 -18.49 31.84 35.55
CA LYS A 42 -18.00 30.78 34.68
C LYS A 42 -16.51 31.00 34.31
N TRP A 43 -16.14 32.21 33.90
CA TRP A 43 -14.77 32.50 33.50
C TRP A 43 -13.81 32.62 34.69
N ARG A 44 -14.28 33.07 35.85
CA ARG A 44 -13.49 33.12 37.08
C ARG A 44 -13.12 31.74 37.61
N LYS A 45 -13.99 30.74 37.41
CA LYS A 45 -13.78 29.35 37.84
C LYS A 45 -12.90 28.51 36.87
N ARG A 46 -12.60 29.05 35.69
CA ARG A 46 -11.78 28.31 34.67
C ARG A 46 -10.32 28.67 34.78
N ASP A 47 -9.46 27.67 34.55
CA ASP A 47 -8.01 27.82 34.53
C ASP A 47 -7.49 28.33 33.19
N ASN A 48 -8.32 28.32 32.12
CA ASN A 48 -7.94 28.78 30.78
C ASN A 48 -8.98 29.75 30.19
N VAL A 49 -8.55 30.55 29.24
CA VAL A 49 -9.38 31.54 28.54
C VAL A 49 -9.96 31.03 27.21
N SER A 50 -9.60 29.81 26.81
CA SER A 50 -10.03 29.20 25.54
C SER A 50 -11.46 28.66 25.63
N ASP A 51 -12.17 28.69 24.51
CA ASP A 51 -13.46 28.01 24.42
C ASP A 51 -13.25 26.50 24.45
N MET A 52 -14.18 25.81 25.11
CA MET A 52 -14.14 24.34 25.08
C MET A 52 -14.53 23.82 23.69
N PRO A 53 -13.96 22.68 23.28
CA PRO A 53 -14.36 22.05 22.01
C PRO A 53 -15.87 21.85 21.95
N MET A 54 -16.45 22.23 20.81
CA MET A 54 -17.89 22.05 20.57
C MET A 54 -18.18 20.58 20.25
N GLY A 55 -19.30 20.06 20.74
CA GLY A 55 -19.78 18.71 20.46
C GLY A 55 -19.77 17.78 21.69
N PRO A 56 -20.23 16.56 21.53
CA PRO A 56 -20.31 15.61 22.63
C PRO A 56 -18.91 15.19 23.09
N LYS A 57 -18.74 15.04 24.42
CA LYS A 57 -17.50 14.56 25.02
C LYS A 57 -17.14 13.15 24.53
N GLU A 58 -18.14 12.29 24.45
CA GLU A 58 -18.04 10.95 23.88
C GLU A 58 -18.75 10.91 22.53
N ARG A 59 -17.99 10.76 21.46
CA ARG A 59 -18.53 10.68 20.09
C ARG A 59 -18.92 9.23 19.80
N LYS A 60 -20.21 8.97 19.68
CA LYS A 60 -20.75 7.65 19.26
C LYS A 60 -21.00 7.61 17.75
N SER A 61 -21.01 6.42 17.17
CA SER A 61 -21.46 6.24 15.79
C SER A 61 -22.98 6.37 15.70
N THR A 62 -23.45 6.91 14.59
CA THR A 62 -24.88 6.91 14.22
C THR A 62 -25.18 5.84 13.17
N VAL A 63 -24.17 5.20 12.62
CA VAL A 63 -24.26 4.25 11.49
C VAL A 63 -23.85 2.83 11.91
N LEU A 64 -22.84 2.73 12.79
CA LEU A 64 -22.30 1.43 13.24
C LEU A 64 -22.82 1.14 14.65
N THR A 65 -23.18 -0.11 14.88
CA THR A 65 -23.51 -0.64 16.21
C THR A 65 -22.24 -0.81 17.05
N ALA A 66 -22.37 -1.00 18.35
CA ALA A 66 -21.24 -1.25 19.24
C ALA A 66 -20.52 -2.57 18.90
N GLU A 67 -21.27 -3.58 18.47
CA GLU A 67 -20.76 -4.89 18.07
C GLU A 67 -19.94 -4.78 16.78
N GLU A 68 -20.46 -4.07 15.77
CA GLU A 68 -19.75 -3.82 14.51
C GLU A 68 -18.46 -3.02 14.75
N GLU A 69 -18.48 -2.01 15.62
CA GLU A 69 -17.26 -1.30 16.00
C GLU A 69 -16.25 -2.21 16.68
N ALA A 70 -16.69 -3.13 17.55
CA ALA A 70 -15.79 -4.10 18.19
C ALA A 70 -15.14 -5.04 17.17
N VAL A 71 -15.92 -5.54 16.19
CA VAL A 71 -15.40 -6.36 15.08
C VAL A 71 -14.36 -5.58 14.28
N ILE A 72 -14.65 -4.35 13.88
CA ILE A 72 -13.74 -3.49 13.13
C ILE A 72 -12.42 -3.26 13.89
N VAL A 73 -12.52 -2.94 15.18
CA VAL A 73 -11.36 -2.67 16.03
C VAL A 73 -10.49 -3.91 16.19
N THR A 74 -11.11 -5.05 16.48
CA THR A 74 -10.40 -6.33 16.62
C THR A 74 -9.72 -6.72 15.32
N PHE A 75 -10.44 -6.69 14.21
CA PHE A 75 -9.90 -6.97 12.88
C PHE A 75 -8.67 -6.11 12.56
N ARG A 76 -8.79 -4.77 12.77
CA ARG A 76 -7.68 -3.83 12.50
C ARG A 76 -6.44 -4.08 13.36
N LYS A 77 -6.65 -4.38 14.66
CA LYS A 77 -5.54 -4.65 15.61
C LYS A 77 -4.78 -5.91 15.27
N HIS A 78 -5.48 -6.96 14.87
CA HIS A 78 -4.86 -8.25 14.56
C HIS A 78 -4.23 -8.31 13.17
N THR A 79 -4.89 -7.71 12.16
CA THR A 79 -4.42 -7.82 10.77
C THR A 79 -3.42 -6.73 10.39
N LEU A 80 -3.45 -5.57 11.06
CA LEU A 80 -2.66 -4.38 10.71
C LEU A 80 -2.81 -3.96 9.22
N LEU A 81 -3.93 -4.30 8.59
CA LEU A 81 -4.17 -3.96 7.19
C LEU A 81 -4.43 -2.46 7.01
N PRO A 82 -4.07 -1.85 5.87
CA PRO A 82 -4.46 -0.49 5.51
C PRO A 82 -5.98 -0.27 5.53
N LEU A 83 -6.43 0.99 5.66
CA LEU A 83 -7.84 1.35 5.78
C LEU A 83 -8.72 0.75 4.67
N ASP A 84 -8.27 0.85 3.42
CA ASP A 84 -9.05 0.40 2.27
C ASP A 84 -9.10 -1.14 2.19
N ASP A 85 -8.03 -1.82 2.61
CA ASP A 85 -7.99 -3.29 2.69
C ASP A 85 -8.92 -3.81 3.81
N CYS A 86 -8.96 -3.10 4.96
CA CYS A 86 -9.94 -3.39 6.01
C CYS A 86 -11.38 -3.18 5.52
N LEU A 87 -11.63 -2.13 4.74
CA LEU A 87 -12.95 -1.88 4.18
C LEU A 87 -13.41 -3.05 3.31
N TYR A 88 -12.58 -3.44 2.34
CA TYR A 88 -12.94 -4.51 1.41
C TYR A 88 -13.13 -5.87 2.09
N ALA A 89 -12.33 -6.18 3.10
CA ALA A 89 -12.45 -7.42 3.87
C ALA A 89 -13.72 -7.45 4.74
N LEU A 90 -14.12 -6.30 5.30
CA LEU A 90 -15.26 -6.22 6.23
C LEU A 90 -16.60 -5.95 5.53
N GLN A 91 -16.62 -5.50 4.26
CA GLN A 91 -17.87 -5.23 3.54
C GLN A 91 -18.75 -6.46 3.33
N GLU A 92 -18.18 -7.66 3.31
CA GLU A 92 -18.96 -8.90 3.22
C GLU A 92 -19.74 -9.18 4.52
N THR A 93 -19.17 -8.80 5.67
CA THR A 93 -19.78 -8.98 7.00
C THR A 93 -20.65 -7.77 7.41
N ILE A 94 -20.23 -6.57 7.01
CA ILE A 94 -20.90 -5.28 7.32
C ILE A 94 -21.19 -4.57 5.99
N PRO A 95 -22.28 -4.90 5.26
CA PRO A 95 -22.51 -4.40 3.90
C PRO A 95 -22.68 -2.88 3.80
N HIS A 96 -23.18 -2.22 4.85
CA HIS A 96 -23.36 -0.77 4.90
C HIS A 96 -22.09 -0.02 5.34
N LEU A 97 -20.96 -0.72 5.56
CA LEU A 97 -19.69 -0.12 5.95
C LEU A 97 -19.17 0.79 4.84
N THR A 98 -19.00 2.06 5.14
CA THR A 98 -18.37 3.03 4.23
C THR A 98 -16.96 3.36 4.70
N ARG A 99 -16.14 3.84 3.77
CA ARG A 99 -14.79 4.30 4.09
C ARG A 99 -14.76 5.37 5.20
N SER A 100 -15.78 6.25 5.20
CA SER A 100 -15.90 7.33 6.18
C SER A 100 -16.30 6.83 7.57
N SER A 101 -17.26 5.89 7.65
CA SER A 101 -17.69 5.30 8.93
C SER A 101 -16.57 4.47 9.54
N LEU A 102 -15.87 3.67 8.72
CA LEU A 102 -14.68 2.92 9.14
C LEU A 102 -13.57 3.83 9.67
N HIS A 103 -13.21 4.88 8.93
CA HIS A 103 -12.16 5.81 9.36
C HIS A 103 -12.50 6.51 10.68
N ARG A 104 -13.76 6.96 10.86
CA ARG A 104 -14.21 7.58 12.11
C ARG A 104 -14.20 6.60 13.28
N CYS A 105 -14.59 5.33 13.06
CA CYS A 105 -14.49 4.27 14.05
C CYS A 105 -13.03 4.07 14.51
N LEU A 106 -12.09 3.92 13.57
CA LEU A 106 -10.66 3.77 13.86
C LEU A 106 -10.07 5.00 14.54
N GLN A 107 -10.54 6.22 14.21
CA GLN A 107 -10.13 7.45 14.89
C GLN A 107 -10.61 7.50 16.35
N ARG A 108 -11.86 7.15 16.61
CA ARG A 108 -12.40 7.11 17.99
C ARG A 108 -11.60 6.15 18.87
N ASN A 109 -11.15 5.05 18.30
CA ASN A 109 -10.37 4.03 19.01
C ASN A 109 -8.85 4.26 18.97
N GLY A 110 -8.36 5.40 18.43
CA GLY A 110 -6.93 5.74 18.40
C GLY A 110 -6.05 4.88 17.48
N ILE A 111 -6.65 4.07 16.59
CA ILE A 111 -5.95 3.12 15.70
C ILE A 111 -6.10 3.46 14.21
N SER A 112 -6.39 4.73 13.90
CA SER A 112 -6.52 5.18 12.51
C SER A 112 -5.20 5.15 11.72
N ARG A 113 -4.06 5.31 12.40
CA ARG A 113 -2.73 5.19 11.83
C ARG A 113 -2.16 3.81 12.14
N LEU A 114 -1.50 3.22 11.15
CA LEU A 114 -0.65 2.05 11.42
C LEU A 114 0.60 2.50 12.16
N PRO A 115 1.21 1.62 12.96
CA PRO A 115 2.52 1.88 13.53
C PRO A 115 3.49 2.30 12.41
N ASP A 116 4.20 3.42 12.60
CA ASP A 116 5.19 3.88 11.63
C ASP A 116 6.36 2.89 11.60
N MET A 117 6.51 2.19 10.48
CA MET A 117 7.78 1.61 10.11
C MET A 117 8.61 2.73 9.46
N GLU A 118 9.75 3.06 10.01
CA GLU A 118 10.58 4.23 9.68
C GLU A 118 10.82 4.40 8.17
N GLY A 119 10.43 5.55 7.62
CA GLY A 119 10.71 5.92 6.23
C GLY A 119 10.03 7.21 5.79
N LYS A 120 10.81 8.26 5.50
CA LYS A 120 10.34 9.56 5.01
C LYS A 120 9.55 9.43 3.71
N LYS A 121 8.32 9.91 3.70
CA LYS A 121 7.43 9.95 2.50
C LYS A 121 7.92 11.01 1.50
N GLN A 122 8.36 10.58 0.30
CA GLN A 122 8.64 11.47 -0.82
C GLN A 122 7.35 11.86 -1.58
N PRO A 123 7.30 13.04 -2.26
CA PRO A 123 6.12 13.49 -3.00
C PRO A 123 5.80 12.58 -4.19
N LYS A 124 4.52 12.22 -4.34
CA LYS A 124 4.05 11.27 -5.36
C LYS A 124 4.01 11.90 -6.75
N LYS A 125 4.91 11.51 -7.65
CA LYS A 125 4.79 11.80 -9.10
C LYS A 125 3.74 10.86 -9.73
N LYS A 126 2.88 11.40 -10.61
CA LYS A 126 1.91 10.59 -11.38
C LYS A 126 2.66 9.77 -12.43
N PHE A 127 2.46 8.46 -12.43
CA PHE A 127 3.07 7.56 -13.39
C PHE A 127 2.26 7.49 -14.69
N LYS A 128 2.95 7.32 -15.84
CA LYS A 128 2.34 7.08 -17.15
C LYS A 128 1.53 5.76 -17.08
N LYS A 129 0.33 5.77 -17.67
CA LYS A 129 -0.50 4.55 -17.82
C LYS A 129 0.06 3.67 -18.95
N TYR A 130 0.09 2.38 -18.73
CA TYR A 130 0.50 1.37 -19.71
C TYR A 130 -0.60 0.32 -19.86
N PRO A 131 -0.68 -0.39 -21.01
CA PRO A 131 -1.54 -1.54 -21.14
C PRO A 131 -1.08 -2.68 -20.23
N ILE A 132 -1.92 -3.71 -20.05
CA ILE A 132 -1.56 -4.95 -19.37
C ILE A 132 -0.42 -5.64 -20.10
N GLY A 133 0.50 -6.31 -19.39
CA GLY A 133 1.67 -6.99 -19.97
C GLY A 133 2.96 -6.17 -19.89
N PHE A 134 3.03 -5.13 -19.07
CA PHE A 134 4.27 -4.42 -18.73
C PHE A 134 4.76 -4.90 -17.37
N PHE A 135 5.78 -5.74 -17.35
CA PHE A 135 6.36 -6.27 -16.11
C PHE A 135 7.61 -5.51 -15.67
N HIS A 136 7.73 -5.32 -14.37
CA HIS A 136 8.95 -4.96 -13.70
C HIS A 136 9.51 -6.23 -13.04
N ILE A 137 10.79 -6.53 -13.25
CA ILE A 137 11.47 -7.66 -12.61
C ILE A 137 12.62 -7.12 -11.77
N ASP A 138 12.80 -7.71 -10.60
CA ASP A 138 13.87 -7.39 -9.67
C ASP A 138 14.29 -8.62 -8.87
N ILE A 139 15.53 -8.62 -8.36
CA ILE A 139 16.07 -9.69 -7.54
C ILE A 139 16.48 -9.11 -6.19
N THR A 140 16.08 -9.78 -5.13
CA THR A 140 16.45 -9.39 -3.77
C THR A 140 16.90 -10.62 -2.98
N GLU A 141 17.75 -10.39 -1.98
CA GLU A 141 18.21 -11.46 -1.10
C GLU A 141 17.25 -11.68 0.05
N VAL A 142 17.06 -12.95 0.40
CA VAL A 142 16.37 -13.43 1.59
C VAL A 142 17.22 -14.51 2.24
N ARG A 143 16.93 -14.84 3.50
CA ARG A 143 17.68 -15.87 4.24
C ARG A 143 16.73 -16.75 5.03
N THR A 144 17.10 -18.03 5.10
CA THR A 144 16.57 -19.01 6.05
C THR A 144 17.71 -19.53 6.93
N GLU A 145 17.47 -20.48 7.81
CA GLU A 145 18.54 -21.15 8.58
C GLU A 145 19.52 -21.91 7.68
N GLU A 146 19.01 -22.53 6.61
CA GLU A 146 19.85 -23.24 5.61
C GLU A 146 20.76 -22.31 4.81
N GLY A 147 20.52 -21.00 4.82
CA GLY A 147 21.38 -20.02 4.17
C GLY A 147 20.67 -18.95 3.36
N LYS A 148 21.40 -18.45 2.37
CA LYS A 148 20.99 -17.34 1.50
C LYS A 148 20.28 -17.84 0.26
N LEU A 149 19.16 -17.18 -0.07
CA LEU A 149 18.43 -17.35 -1.33
C LEU A 149 18.26 -16.03 -2.07
N HIS A 150 18.01 -16.13 -3.36
CA HIS A 150 17.68 -15.01 -4.22
C HIS A 150 16.19 -15.10 -4.60
N LEU A 151 15.42 -14.11 -4.15
CA LEU A 151 14.02 -13.94 -4.48
C LEU A 151 13.90 -13.11 -5.75
N PHE A 152 13.50 -13.75 -6.85
CA PHE A 152 13.13 -13.11 -8.09
C PHE A 152 11.67 -12.71 -8.03
N VAL A 153 11.35 -11.47 -8.35
CA VAL A 153 10.00 -10.92 -8.28
C VAL A 153 9.67 -10.20 -9.57
N ALA A 154 8.51 -10.49 -10.11
CA ALA A 154 7.91 -9.79 -11.24
C ALA A 154 6.55 -9.21 -10.82
N ILE A 155 6.26 -7.99 -11.26
CA ILE A 155 4.94 -7.38 -11.07
C ILE A 155 4.48 -6.70 -12.35
N ASP A 156 3.26 -7.01 -12.81
CA ASP A 156 2.61 -6.27 -13.89
C ASP A 156 2.25 -4.87 -13.39
N ARG A 157 2.70 -3.89 -14.12
CA ARG A 157 2.48 -2.48 -13.79
C ARG A 157 1.01 -2.09 -13.74
N THR A 158 0.15 -2.74 -14.52
CA THR A 158 -1.25 -2.40 -14.72
C THR A 158 -2.17 -3.28 -13.91
N SER A 159 -2.13 -4.61 -14.08
CA SER A 159 -2.96 -5.56 -13.35
C SER A 159 -2.51 -5.75 -11.89
N LYS A 160 -1.28 -5.38 -11.56
CA LYS A 160 -0.63 -5.67 -10.27
C LYS A 160 -0.44 -7.16 -10.00
N PHE A 161 -0.63 -8.02 -11.01
CA PHE A 161 -0.33 -9.43 -10.88
C PHE A 161 1.14 -9.61 -10.50
N ALA A 162 1.40 -10.39 -9.48
CA ALA A 162 2.72 -10.65 -8.96
C ALA A 162 3.09 -12.11 -9.17
N PHE A 163 4.33 -12.33 -9.61
CA PHE A 163 4.95 -13.64 -9.74
C PHE A 163 6.30 -13.60 -9.03
N ALA A 164 6.66 -14.62 -8.28
CA ALA A 164 7.95 -14.70 -7.62
C ALA A 164 8.40 -16.15 -7.46
N LYS A 165 9.73 -16.34 -7.44
CA LYS A 165 10.36 -17.65 -7.24
C LYS A 165 11.69 -17.48 -6.50
N LEU A 166 12.02 -18.47 -5.68
CA LEU A 166 13.30 -18.53 -4.97
C LEU A 166 14.33 -19.33 -5.77
N TYR A 167 15.57 -18.87 -5.74
CA TYR A 167 16.71 -19.53 -6.36
C TYR A 167 17.95 -19.46 -5.45
N ASP A 168 18.77 -20.46 -5.50
CA ASP A 168 20.05 -20.48 -4.75
C ASP A 168 21.05 -19.45 -5.27
N LYS A 169 20.99 -19.12 -6.55
CA LYS A 169 21.93 -18.22 -7.22
C LYS A 169 21.23 -17.22 -8.14
N ALA A 170 21.72 -15.99 -8.16
CA ALA A 170 21.29 -14.97 -9.12
C ALA A 170 22.16 -15.03 -10.39
N ILE A 171 21.97 -16.05 -11.21
CA ILE A 171 22.67 -16.27 -12.48
C ILE A 171 21.75 -16.07 -13.67
N THR A 172 22.35 -15.97 -14.86
CA THR A 172 21.64 -15.72 -16.13
C THR A 172 20.65 -16.84 -16.47
N GLU A 173 21.00 -18.08 -16.20
CA GLU A 173 20.16 -19.26 -16.45
C GLU A 173 18.88 -19.20 -15.62
N ASN A 174 18.99 -18.86 -14.33
CA ASN A 174 17.84 -18.71 -13.44
C ASN A 174 16.97 -17.52 -13.84
N ALA A 175 17.56 -16.43 -14.32
CA ALA A 175 16.80 -15.28 -14.84
C ALA A 175 16.03 -15.64 -16.12
N LYS A 176 16.65 -16.46 -17.00
CA LYS A 176 16.01 -16.98 -18.20
C LYS A 176 14.82 -17.87 -17.83
N GLU A 177 15.03 -18.88 -16.98
CA GLU A 177 13.99 -19.79 -16.51
C GLU A 177 12.84 -19.03 -15.86
N PHE A 178 13.16 -18.05 -14.99
CA PHE A 178 12.16 -17.20 -14.33
C PHE A 178 11.27 -16.47 -15.34
N LEU A 179 11.87 -15.93 -16.43
CA LEU A 179 11.11 -15.27 -17.49
C LEU A 179 10.20 -16.25 -18.24
N GLU A 180 10.69 -17.45 -18.55
CA GLU A 180 9.92 -18.51 -19.23
C GLU A 180 8.72 -18.94 -18.37
N LEU A 181 8.90 -19.13 -17.06
CA LEU A 181 7.85 -19.44 -16.12
C LEU A 181 6.85 -18.27 -15.98
N LEU A 182 7.35 -17.03 -15.92
CA LEU A 182 6.49 -15.85 -15.89
C LEU A 182 5.58 -15.77 -17.13
N ILE A 183 6.14 -16.01 -18.33
CA ILE A 183 5.38 -16.03 -19.58
C ILE A 183 4.28 -17.11 -19.52
N ALA A 184 4.59 -18.28 -19.00
CA ALA A 184 3.64 -19.39 -18.87
C ALA A 184 2.54 -19.11 -17.79
N SER A 185 2.84 -18.29 -16.78
CA SER A 185 1.94 -18.03 -15.64
C SER A 185 0.84 -17.00 -15.93
N VAL A 186 0.92 -16.25 -17.02
CA VAL A 186 -0.05 -15.21 -17.34
C VAL A 186 -0.86 -15.51 -18.61
N PRO A 187 -2.18 -15.25 -18.63
CA PRO A 187 -3.04 -15.56 -19.78
C PRO A 187 -2.97 -14.52 -20.89
N TYR A 188 -2.08 -13.54 -20.81
CA TYR A 188 -1.96 -12.44 -21.77
C TYR A 188 -0.51 -12.25 -22.26
N LYS A 189 -0.35 -11.59 -23.40
CA LYS A 189 0.96 -11.32 -23.98
C LYS A 189 1.73 -10.30 -23.13
N ILE A 190 2.94 -10.66 -22.74
CA ILE A 190 3.90 -9.74 -22.16
C ILE A 190 4.53 -8.96 -23.31
N HIS A 191 4.38 -7.63 -23.31
CA HIS A 191 4.94 -6.78 -24.37
C HIS A 191 6.24 -6.06 -23.96
N THR A 192 6.44 -5.83 -22.64
CA THR A 192 7.63 -5.14 -22.14
C THR A 192 8.04 -5.70 -20.79
N VAL A 193 9.32 -5.90 -20.62
CA VAL A 193 9.94 -6.25 -19.34
C VAL A 193 10.97 -5.18 -18.99
N LEU A 194 10.87 -4.60 -17.80
CA LEU A 194 11.82 -3.65 -17.23
C LEU A 194 12.64 -4.34 -16.13
N THR A 195 13.95 -4.39 -16.29
CA THR A 195 14.90 -4.93 -15.32
C THR A 195 15.92 -3.87 -14.92
N ASP A 196 16.70 -4.14 -13.88
CA ASP A 196 17.92 -3.41 -13.62
C ASP A 196 19.03 -3.78 -14.66
N ASN A 197 20.23 -3.22 -14.45
CA ASN A 197 21.39 -3.49 -15.31
C ASN A 197 22.25 -4.66 -14.80
N GLY A 198 21.70 -5.54 -13.96
CA GLY A 198 22.40 -6.70 -13.44
C GLY A 198 22.87 -7.65 -14.54
N ILE A 199 24.00 -8.33 -14.30
CA ILE A 199 24.61 -9.26 -15.26
C ILE A 199 23.72 -10.46 -15.58
N GLN A 200 22.76 -10.78 -14.73
CA GLN A 200 21.76 -11.82 -14.91
C GLN A 200 20.72 -11.47 -15.99
N PHE A 201 20.53 -10.17 -16.26
CA PHE A 201 19.54 -9.68 -17.24
C PHE A 201 20.18 -9.11 -18.50
N ALA A 202 21.40 -8.58 -18.43
CA ALA A 202 22.02 -7.90 -19.56
C ALA A 202 23.53 -7.98 -19.51
N ASP A 203 24.15 -7.93 -20.69
CA ASP A 203 25.60 -7.81 -20.78
C ASP A 203 26.12 -6.54 -20.11
N LEU A 204 27.33 -6.61 -19.57
CA LEU A 204 27.99 -5.42 -19.02
C LEU A 204 28.07 -4.30 -20.06
N PRO A 205 27.98 -3.02 -19.67
CA PRO A 205 27.99 -1.90 -20.61
C PRO A 205 29.17 -1.91 -21.60
N LYS A 206 30.34 -2.36 -21.13
CA LYS A 206 31.56 -2.52 -21.95
C LYS A 206 31.42 -3.57 -23.05
N ASN A 207 30.58 -4.58 -22.84
CA ASN A 207 30.39 -5.70 -23.78
C ASN A 207 29.27 -5.46 -24.79
N ARG A 208 28.41 -4.45 -24.55
CA ARG A 208 27.23 -4.14 -25.40
C ARG A 208 27.57 -3.52 -26.75
N LYS A 209 28.80 -2.96 -26.92
CA LYS A 209 29.26 -2.24 -28.11
C LYS A 209 30.39 -2.93 -28.87
N GLY A 210 30.77 -4.14 -28.53
CA GLY A 210 31.83 -4.88 -29.21
C GLY A 210 31.36 -5.47 -30.54
N PRO A 211 32.29 -5.76 -31.50
CA PRO A 211 31.95 -6.33 -32.82
C PRO A 211 31.23 -7.67 -32.75
N THR A 212 31.40 -8.42 -31.65
CA THR A 212 30.71 -9.70 -31.40
C THR A 212 29.43 -9.58 -30.60
N ALA A 213 29.09 -8.40 -30.08
CA ALA A 213 27.88 -8.17 -29.23
C ALA A 213 26.58 -8.50 -30.00
N MET A 214 26.57 -8.20 -31.32
CA MET A 214 25.43 -8.42 -32.21
C MET A 214 25.13 -9.92 -32.43
N PHE A 215 26.14 -10.77 -32.34
CA PHE A 215 26.01 -12.23 -32.56
C PHE A 215 25.80 -13.03 -31.27
N ARG A 216 26.24 -12.53 -30.11
CA ARG A 216 26.19 -13.29 -28.87
C ARG A 216 24.86 -13.14 -28.12
N GLY A 217 24.26 -12.00 -28.13
CA GLY A 217 23.00 -11.67 -27.45
C GLY A 217 22.83 -12.32 -26.06
N HIS A 218 22.53 -11.52 -25.05
CA HIS A 218 22.35 -12.05 -23.69
C HIS A 218 21.21 -13.11 -23.66
N PRO A 219 21.34 -14.26 -22.95
CA PRO A 219 20.34 -15.33 -22.93
C PRO A 219 18.95 -14.84 -22.55
N PHE A 220 18.83 -13.99 -21.52
CA PHE A 220 17.56 -13.35 -21.14
C PHE A 220 16.96 -12.52 -22.29
N GLY A 221 17.78 -11.73 -22.98
CA GLY A 221 17.36 -10.93 -24.13
C GLY A 221 16.93 -11.79 -25.32
N ARG A 222 17.53 -12.99 -25.51
CA ARG A 222 17.09 -13.95 -26.55
C ARG A 222 15.67 -14.46 -26.27
N VAL A 223 15.35 -14.80 -25.02
CA VAL A 223 13.98 -15.20 -24.64
C VAL A 223 12.99 -14.06 -24.88
N CYS A 224 13.36 -12.82 -24.47
CA CYS A 224 12.54 -11.65 -24.79
C CYS A 224 12.26 -11.53 -26.30
N LYS A 225 13.32 -11.60 -27.12
CA LYS A 225 13.20 -11.48 -28.59
C LYS A 225 12.36 -12.60 -29.22
N ALA A 226 12.55 -13.84 -28.76
CA ALA A 226 11.79 -15.00 -29.25
C ALA A 226 10.29 -14.89 -28.96
N ASN A 227 9.90 -14.21 -27.87
CA ASN A 227 8.52 -13.99 -27.47
C ASN A 227 7.97 -12.61 -27.86
N GLY A 228 8.68 -11.80 -28.64
CA GLY A 228 8.25 -10.47 -29.05
C GLY A 228 8.20 -9.45 -27.89
N ILE A 229 8.97 -9.67 -26.83
CA ILE A 229 9.01 -8.84 -25.63
C ILE A 229 10.09 -7.76 -25.77
N GLU A 230 9.74 -6.50 -25.57
CA GLU A 230 10.71 -5.40 -25.47
C GLU A 230 11.41 -5.44 -24.10
N GLN A 231 12.70 -5.72 -24.09
CA GLN A 231 13.51 -5.59 -22.89
C GLN A 231 13.94 -4.14 -22.68
N ARG A 232 13.58 -3.56 -21.55
CA ARG A 232 14.04 -2.24 -21.11
C ARG A 232 14.89 -2.37 -19.86
N LEU A 233 15.96 -1.58 -19.82
CA LEU A 233 16.83 -1.47 -18.64
C LEU A 233 16.57 -0.15 -17.91
N THR A 234 16.67 -0.18 -16.59
CA THR A 234 16.59 1.04 -15.78
C THR A 234 17.73 1.99 -16.14
N LYS A 235 17.46 3.28 -16.20
CA LYS A 235 18.51 4.29 -16.40
C LYS A 235 19.38 4.37 -15.15
N ILE A 236 20.67 4.41 -15.34
CA ILE A 236 21.66 4.60 -14.28
C ILE A 236 21.33 5.96 -13.59
N GLY A 237 21.29 5.97 -12.26
CA GLY A 237 20.96 7.17 -11.47
C GLY A 237 19.45 7.51 -11.37
N HIS A 238 18.55 6.66 -11.89
CA HIS A 238 17.10 6.84 -11.80
C HIS A 238 16.40 5.69 -11.07
N PRO A 239 16.64 5.48 -9.76
CA PRO A 239 16.09 4.35 -8.99
C PRO A 239 14.55 4.33 -8.97
N TRP A 240 13.88 5.49 -9.06
CA TRP A 240 12.42 5.58 -9.04
C TRP A 240 11.70 4.87 -10.21
N THR A 241 12.41 4.45 -11.25
CA THR A 241 11.81 3.72 -12.38
C THR A 241 11.38 2.30 -11.98
N ASN A 242 12.01 1.70 -10.97
CA ASN A 242 11.72 0.33 -10.49
C ASN A 242 10.85 0.28 -9.21
N GLY A 243 10.37 1.42 -8.72
CA GLY A 243 9.68 1.54 -7.45
C GLY A 243 8.41 0.69 -7.27
N GLN A 244 7.87 0.06 -8.32
CA GLN A 244 6.72 -0.85 -8.16
C GLN A 244 7.18 -2.24 -7.71
N VAL A 245 8.22 -2.79 -8.31
CA VAL A 245 8.74 -4.09 -7.91
C VAL A 245 9.47 -3.99 -6.56
N GLU A 246 10.19 -2.89 -6.30
CA GLU A 246 10.78 -2.63 -4.97
C GLU A 246 9.71 -2.65 -3.86
N ARG A 247 8.54 -2.05 -4.14
CA ARG A 247 7.40 -2.11 -3.20
C ARG A 247 6.87 -3.53 -3.07
N MET A 248 6.82 -4.31 -4.15
CA MET A 248 6.38 -5.70 -4.10
C MET A 248 7.37 -6.57 -3.33
N ASN A 249 8.69 -6.40 -3.55
CA ASN A 249 9.75 -7.02 -2.76
C ASN A 249 9.56 -6.74 -1.27
N ARG A 250 9.31 -5.48 -0.91
CA ARG A 250 9.04 -5.10 0.48
C ARG A 250 7.77 -5.80 1.00
N THR A 251 6.69 -5.80 0.23
CA THR A 251 5.41 -6.42 0.62
C THR A 251 5.57 -7.92 0.86
N ILE A 252 6.33 -8.62 0.01
CA ILE A 252 6.66 -10.04 0.20
C ILE A 252 7.49 -10.22 1.47
N LYS A 253 8.58 -9.46 1.64
CA LYS A 253 9.43 -9.57 2.83
C LYS A 253 8.69 -9.26 4.13
N GLU A 254 7.79 -8.27 4.13
CA GLU A 254 6.94 -7.94 5.28
C GLU A 254 5.93 -9.06 5.60
N ALA A 255 5.48 -9.80 4.59
CA ALA A 255 4.58 -10.94 4.78
C ALA A 255 5.31 -12.24 5.16
N THR A 256 6.59 -12.35 4.86
CA THR A 256 7.42 -13.55 5.06
C THR A 256 8.56 -13.30 6.06
N VAL A 257 9.76 -13.14 5.58
CA VAL A 257 11.04 -13.14 6.33
C VAL A 257 11.19 -12.04 7.40
N TYR A 258 10.39 -10.99 7.38
CA TYR A 258 10.38 -10.00 8.46
C TYR A 258 9.46 -10.36 9.63
N ARG A 259 8.58 -11.34 9.45
CA ARG A 259 7.61 -11.75 10.48
C ARG A 259 7.85 -13.17 10.98
N TYR A 260 8.38 -14.04 10.13
CA TYR A 260 8.53 -15.45 10.40
C TYR A 260 9.97 -15.90 10.22
N TYR A 261 10.36 -16.83 11.04
CA TYR A 261 11.61 -17.54 10.93
C TYR A 261 11.38 -18.84 10.15
N TYR A 262 12.31 -19.20 9.26
CA TYR A 262 12.21 -20.38 8.42
C TYR A 262 13.44 -21.26 8.64
N GLU A 263 13.20 -22.50 9.01
CA GLU A 263 14.23 -23.52 9.20
C GLU A 263 14.78 -23.98 7.83
N SER A 264 13.90 -24.12 6.82
CA SER A 264 14.29 -24.62 5.50
C SER A 264 13.87 -23.67 4.36
N HIS A 265 14.53 -23.82 3.23
CA HIS A 265 14.19 -23.13 1.97
C HIS A 265 12.78 -23.51 1.48
N GLU A 266 12.40 -24.77 1.68
CA GLU A 266 11.10 -25.30 1.28
C GLU A 266 9.95 -24.64 2.06
N GLN A 267 10.09 -24.45 3.37
CA GLN A 267 9.09 -23.75 4.20
C GLN A 267 8.87 -22.31 3.68
N LEU A 268 9.95 -21.60 3.33
CA LEU A 268 9.83 -20.25 2.78
C LEU A 268 9.16 -20.27 1.41
N GLN A 269 9.47 -21.26 0.53
CA GLN A 269 8.84 -21.37 -0.77
C GLN A 269 7.35 -21.64 -0.66
N GLN A 270 6.91 -22.59 0.18
CA GLN A 270 5.49 -22.89 0.41
C GLN A 270 4.72 -21.67 0.94
N HIS A 271 5.33 -20.92 1.87
CA HIS A 271 4.70 -19.70 2.37
C HIS A 271 4.64 -18.60 1.30
N LEU A 272 5.69 -18.44 0.49
CA LEU A 272 5.71 -17.52 -0.65
C LEU A 272 4.58 -17.83 -1.64
N ASP A 273 4.40 -19.09 -2.00
CA ASP A 273 3.36 -19.53 -2.95
C ASP A 273 1.96 -19.26 -2.39
N THR A 274 1.75 -19.57 -1.12
CA THR A 274 0.49 -19.25 -0.41
C THR A 274 0.22 -17.75 -0.40
N PHE A 275 1.25 -16.95 -0.10
CA PHE A 275 1.13 -15.50 -0.11
C PHE A 275 0.79 -14.96 -1.50
N LEU A 276 1.46 -15.44 -2.56
CA LEU A 276 1.23 -15.00 -3.95
C LEU A 276 -0.17 -15.38 -4.42
N CYS A 277 -0.64 -16.57 -4.05
CA CYS A 277 -2.02 -17.00 -4.30
C CYS A 277 -3.02 -16.04 -3.64
N ALA A 278 -2.87 -15.79 -2.34
CA ALA A 278 -3.72 -14.84 -1.62
C ALA A 278 -3.63 -13.42 -2.19
N TYR A 279 -2.44 -12.95 -2.57
CA TYR A 279 -2.23 -11.63 -3.15
C TYR A 279 -2.95 -11.47 -4.50
N ASN A 280 -2.79 -12.45 -5.39
CA ASN A 280 -3.32 -12.36 -6.75
C ASN A 280 -4.84 -12.60 -6.82
N PHE A 281 -5.37 -13.51 -5.99
CA PHE A 281 -6.75 -13.97 -6.11
C PHE A 281 -7.70 -13.48 -5.01
N ALA A 282 -7.19 -13.15 -3.81
CA ALA A 282 -8.03 -12.74 -2.70
C ALA A 282 -7.83 -11.27 -2.31
N LYS A 283 -6.62 -10.71 -2.39
CA LYS A 283 -6.34 -9.35 -1.94
C LYS A 283 -6.91 -8.30 -2.88
N ARG A 284 -7.88 -7.51 -2.40
CA ARG A 284 -8.46 -6.39 -3.13
C ARG A 284 -7.57 -5.16 -3.03
N LEU A 285 -7.26 -4.52 -4.16
CA LEU A 285 -6.34 -3.41 -4.24
C LEU A 285 -7.08 -2.09 -4.56
N LYS A 286 -6.80 -1.06 -3.78
CA LYS A 286 -7.31 0.30 -4.02
C LYS A 286 -6.95 0.82 -5.42
N THR A 287 -5.72 0.53 -5.89
CA THR A 287 -5.24 0.93 -7.22
C THR A 287 -6.01 0.30 -8.36
N LEU A 288 -6.72 -0.80 -8.10
CA LEU A 288 -7.60 -1.52 -9.02
C LEU A 288 -9.08 -1.28 -8.70
N SER A 289 -9.41 -0.23 -7.96
CA SER A 289 -10.78 0.12 -7.55
C SER A 289 -11.48 -0.99 -6.76
N GLY A 290 -10.75 -1.70 -5.92
CA GLY A 290 -11.28 -2.78 -5.08
C GLY A 290 -11.33 -4.16 -5.75
N LEU A 291 -10.77 -4.29 -6.95
CA LEU A 291 -10.60 -5.59 -7.60
C LEU A 291 -9.31 -6.27 -7.11
N THR A 292 -9.30 -7.60 -7.14
CA THR A 292 -8.05 -8.34 -7.04
C THR A 292 -7.25 -8.22 -8.34
N PRO A 293 -5.93 -8.49 -8.35
CA PRO A 293 -5.15 -8.56 -9.59
C PRO A 293 -5.80 -9.47 -10.64
N TYR A 294 -6.27 -10.63 -10.23
CA TYR A 294 -6.89 -11.59 -11.14
C TYR A 294 -8.26 -11.14 -11.65
N GLN A 295 -9.13 -10.59 -10.80
CA GLN A 295 -10.40 -9.98 -11.22
C GLN A 295 -10.18 -8.86 -12.24
N PHE A 296 -9.10 -8.07 -12.08
CA PHE A 296 -8.74 -7.05 -13.04
C PHE A 296 -8.30 -7.66 -14.38
N ILE A 297 -7.57 -8.80 -14.38
CA ILE A 297 -7.18 -9.53 -15.59
C ILE A 297 -8.43 -10.01 -16.34
N VAL A 298 -9.37 -10.68 -15.65
CA VAL A 298 -10.64 -11.14 -16.25
C VAL A 298 -11.45 -9.97 -16.84
N LYS A 299 -11.54 -8.85 -16.11
CA LYS A 299 -12.20 -7.64 -16.61
C LYS A 299 -11.52 -7.06 -17.84
N SER A 300 -10.18 -7.11 -17.88
CA SER A 300 -9.39 -6.62 -19.03
C SER A 300 -9.58 -7.51 -20.25
N TRP A 301 -9.69 -8.82 -20.03
CA TRP A 301 -10.01 -9.78 -21.10
C TRP A 301 -11.37 -9.52 -21.74
N ALA A 302 -12.40 -9.30 -20.93
CA ALA A 302 -13.73 -8.98 -21.42
C ALA A 302 -13.77 -7.69 -22.27
N GLN A 303 -12.83 -6.75 -22.04
CA GLN A 303 -12.74 -5.50 -22.81
C GLN A 303 -11.86 -5.61 -24.07
N LYS A 304 -10.79 -6.41 -24.02
CA LYS A 304 -9.79 -6.55 -25.09
C LYS A 304 -9.25 -7.99 -25.16
N PRO A 305 -10.00 -8.95 -25.69
CA PRO A 305 -9.58 -10.35 -25.75
C PRO A 305 -8.34 -10.56 -26.64
N ASP A 306 -8.11 -9.73 -27.65
CA ASP A 306 -7.00 -9.85 -28.60
C ASP A 306 -5.59 -9.76 -27.96
N VAL A 307 -5.50 -9.21 -26.78
CA VAL A 307 -4.24 -9.10 -26.02
C VAL A 307 -3.92 -10.39 -25.28
N PHE A 308 -4.90 -11.31 -25.17
CA PHE A 308 -4.78 -12.54 -24.40
C PHE A 308 -4.38 -13.72 -25.26
N VAL A 309 -3.70 -14.68 -24.66
CA VAL A 309 -3.27 -15.95 -25.28
C VAL A 309 -4.28 -17.05 -24.96
N SER A 310 -4.91 -16.96 -23.80
CA SER A 310 -5.91 -17.93 -23.33
C SER A 310 -7.01 -17.22 -22.53
N ASP A 311 -8.15 -17.89 -22.40
CA ASP A 311 -9.27 -17.42 -21.59
C ASP A 311 -8.91 -17.50 -20.10
N PRO A 312 -8.80 -16.37 -19.38
CA PRO A 312 -8.46 -16.39 -17.97
C PRO A 312 -9.55 -17.01 -17.09
N THR A 313 -10.79 -17.13 -17.54
CA THR A 313 -11.87 -17.72 -16.75
C THR A 313 -11.73 -19.24 -16.60
N GLN A 314 -10.91 -19.87 -17.43
CA GLN A 314 -10.67 -21.32 -17.43
C GLN A 314 -9.45 -21.72 -16.58
N LEU A 315 -8.73 -20.76 -15.99
CA LEU A 315 -7.60 -21.06 -15.11
C LEU A 315 -8.09 -21.67 -13.79
N ASN A 316 -7.90 -22.98 -13.64
CA ASN A 316 -8.14 -23.69 -12.38
C ASN A 316 -7.07 -23.31 -11.35
N LEU A 317 -7.50 -22.82 -10.21
CA LEU A 317 -6.67 -22.37 -9.08
C LEU A 317 -5.73 -23.45 -8.48
N GLY A 318 -5.73 -24.67 -8.98
CA GLY A 318 -4.96 -25.80 -8.46
C GLY A 318 -3.80 -26.28 -9.35
N LEU A 319 -3.53 -25.65 -10.50
CA LEU A 319 -2.54 -26.17 -11.46
C LEU A 319 -1.17 -25.47 -11.41
N TYR A 320 -0.95 -24.61 -10.43
CA TYR A 320 0.29 -23.86 -10.26
C TYR A 320 0.96 -24.08 -8.88
N THR A 321 0.74 -25.26 -8.30
CA THR A 321 1.54 -25.75 -7.16
C THR A 321 2.71 -26.61 -7.65
#